data_975582ad4b6c3e476e8bd37ef2d55c5a
#
_entry.id   975582ad4b6c3e476e8bd37ef2d55c5a
#
_cell.length_a   1.000
_cell.length_b   1.000
_cell.length_c   1.000
_cell.angle_alpha   90.00
_cell.angle_beta   90.00
_cell.angle_gamma   90.00
#
_symmetry.space_group_name_H-M   'P 1'
#
loop_
_entity.id
_entity.type
_entity.pdbx_description
1 polymer ?
#
loop_
_entity_poly.entity_id
_entity_poly.type
_entity_poly.pdbx_seq_one_letter_code
_entity_poly.pdbx_strand_id
1 'polypeptide(L)'
;MRYSLWASTLVLASAAATTTSLSDICTSAYAKKALPVDQLQGVTVDPSSISTSLVTNFTASSIFYPTTTFDYCNVTFAYSHDGIEGDIVHVQYWLPAPAQFKNRYVSTGGGGWYINSGTQSIPTGVIVGGVGGLTDGGSGNFDAAFSSVALLENGTINWQATYMFGYQAQHELAVLGKALTRNIYNVPSSEKIYSYYQGCSEGGRGGWSQVQRFPEQFDGVVAGAPAFRWAQQQTNHLTGNVIEKTLDYYPPSCELEKIMNMTVASCDPLDGKTDGIVSRSDLCLKNLSWDSILGASYSCDAVTGSAYVSATPAQTGNVSAKAIEVVKAFWKGLHDSDGKRVYFNYQPGSTFDDLVSAYDSTTDSWNLDISSLGGTWVGLFIDILQESNIPSLDGVTYDTLKEWIVLSQKKYGDILQTTYPDLSDFQAAGGKVIHVHGEQDYSIPTASSVRYWNSVREVMFPNKSYKEGAAAVDDFYRLFLIPGVGHCATNDYQSGAPWPQTTLQTLIGWVENGTAPATLAGSGEIEIICRWPLRPLWTSNGKKFQCVYDQESIDSFSYDLDAYKLPVY
;
A
#
# COMPACT_ATOMS: atom_id res chain seq x y z
N MET A 1 79.22 39.92 20.25
CA MET A 1 78.57 38.66 19.77
C MET A 1 77.18 39.00 19.38
N ARG A 2 76.88 38.98 18.05
CA ARG A 2 75.55 39.23 17.51
C ARG A 2 75.00 37.87 17.12
N TYR A 3 73.86 37.43 17.70
CA TYR A 3 73.13 36.23 17.32
C TYR A 3 72.05 36.62 16.32
N SER A 4 72.12 36.06 15.11
CA SER A 4 71.08 36.13 14.11
C SER A 4 70.06 35.00 14.34
N LEU A 5 68.79 35.33 14.60
CA LEU A 5 67.71 34.41 14.64
C LEU A 5 67.16 34.25 13.20
N TRP A 6 67.21 33.03 12.67
CA TRP A 6 66.53 32.66 11.47
C TRP A 6 65.12 32.18 11.85
N ALA A 7 64.06 32.88 11.43
CA ALA A 7 62.70 32.47 11.54
C ALA A 7 62.35 31.61 10.32
N SER A 8 62.16 30.29 10.51
CA SER A 8 61.65 29.40 9.50
C SER A 8 60.11 29.49 9.49
N THR A 9 59.56 30.06 8.43
CA THR A 9 58.10 30.07 8.17
C THR A 9 57.70 28.69 7.63
N LEU A 10 56.99 27.88 8.44
CA LEU A 10 56.28 26.68 7.98
C LEU A 10 55.02 27.13 7.22
N VAL A 11 55.02 26.94 5.91
CA VAL A 11 53.81 27.02 5.09
C VAL A 11 53.05 25.70 5.27
N LEU A 12 52.01 25.70 6.08
CA LEU A 12 51.02 24.63 6.14
C LEU A 12 50.19 24.73 4.87
N ALA A 13 50.47 23.88 3.88
CA ALA A 13 49.56 23.63 2.77
C ALA A 13 48.36 22.87 3.32
N SER A 14 47.23 23.55 3.52
CA SER A 14 45.95 22.88 3.74
C SER A 14 45.58 22.21 2.44
N ALA A 15 45.75 20.89 2.37
CA ALA A 15 45.11 20.09 1.35
C ALA A 15 43.58 20.26 1.54
N ALA A 16 42.94 21.00 0.66
CA ALA A 16 41.49 21.00 0.57
C ALA A 16 41.07 19.54 0.28
N ALA A 17 40.41 18.91 1.24
CA ALA A 17 39.78 17.62 1.02
C ALA A 17 38.78 17.81 -0.14
N THR A 18 39.07 17.23 -1.29
CA THR A 18 38.15 17.21 -2.42
C THR A 18 36.91 16.44 -1.95
N THR A 19 35.81 17.14 -1.67
CA THR A 19 34.53 16.48 -1.36
C THR A 19 34.05 15.75 -2.60
N THR A 20 33.90 14.43 -2.51
CA THR A 20 33.39 13.60 -3.57
C THR A 20 32.01 14.13 -3.99
N SER A 21 31.83 14.44 -5.27
CA SER A 21 30.56 14.95 -5.83
C SER A 21 29.65 13.83 -6.29
N LEU A 22 28.38 14.17 -6.60
CA LEU A 22 27.45 13.22 -7.21
C LEU A 22 27.95 12.70 -8.56
N SER A 23 28.56 13.55 -9.38
CA SER A 23 29.14 13.16 -10.66
C SER A 23 30.33 12.22 -10.54
N ASP A 24 31.10 12.30 -9.46
CA ASP A 24 32.24 11.40 -9.22
C ASP A 24 31.78 9.97 -8.94
N ILE A 25 30.68 9.79 -8.17
CA ILE A 25 30.11 8.48 -7.85
C ILE A 25 29.20 7.95 -8.95
N CYS A 26 28.68 8.82 -9.84
CA CYS A 26 27.74 8.47 -10.91
C CYS A 26 28.44 8.07 -12.20
N THR A 27 29.35 7.14 -12.11
CA THR A 27 30.02 6.56 -13.28
C THR A 27 29.95 5.04 -13.22
N SER A 28 29.76 4.37 -14.36
CA SER A 28 29.70 2.89 -14.39
C SER A 28 30.98 2.25 -13.84
N ALA A 29 32.12 2.90 -14.02
CA ALA A 29 33.39 2.42 -13.46
C ALA A 29 33.43 2.48 -11.93
N TYR A 30 32.87 3.55 -11.31
CA TYR A 30 32.76 3.68 -9.85
C TYR A 30 31.72 2.69 -9.29
N ALA A 31 30.54 2.68 -9.87
CA ALA A 31 29.44 1.81 -9.43
C ALA A 31 29.81 0.31 -9.58
N LYS A 32 30.54 -0.07 -10.64
CA LYS A 32 31.02 -1.45 -10.82
C LYS A 32 31.91 -1.94 -9.69
N LYS A 33 32.75 -1.07 -9.11
CA LYS A 33 33.62 -1.43 -7.96
C LYS A 33 32.81 -1.59 -6.68
N ALA A 34 31.65 -0.98 -6.60
CA ALA A 34 30.76 -0.99 -5.44
C ALA A 34 29.69 -2.09 -5.51
N LEU A 35 29.63 -2.88 -6.60
CA LEU A 35 28.64 -3.93 -6.74
C LEU A 35 28.66 -4.89 -5.56
N PRO A 36 27.48 -5.26 -5.04
CA PRO A 36 27.34 -6.14 -3.88
C PRO A 36 27.42 -7.63 -4.28
N VAL A 37 28.57 -8.04 -4.81
CA VAL A 37 28.83 -9.45 -5.14
C VAL A 37 28.93 -10.30 -3.87
N ASP A 38 28.55 -11.55 -3.95
CA ASP A 38 28.63 -12.54 -2.84
C ASP A 38 27.82 -12.16 -1.57
N GLN A 39 26.75 -11.36 -1.71
CA GLN A 39 25.89 -10.97 -0.57
C GLN A 39 24.75 -11.96 -0.30
N LEU A 40 24.33 -12.69 -1.32
CA LEU A 40 23.23 -13.64 -1.26
C LEU A 40 23.70 -14.99 -1.80
N GLN A 41 23.47 -16.05 -1.04
CA GLN A 41 23.79 -17.41 -1.48
C GLN A 41 22.86 -17.83 -2.62
N GLY A 42 23.41 -18.40 -3.69
CA GLY A 42 22.65 -18.84 -4.86
C GLY A 42 22.20 -17.68 -5.77
N VAL A 43 22.80 -16.49 -5.63
CA VAL A 43 22.54 -15.32 -6.47
C VAL A 43 23.86 -14.84 -7.09
N THR A 44 23.87 -14.71 -8.40
CA THR A 44 24.99 -14.18 -9.18
C THR A 44 24.66 -12.80 -9.74
N VAL A 45 25.34 -11.75 -9.27
CA VAL A 45 25.24 -10.39 -9.82
C VAL A 45 26.00 -10.32 -11.14
N ASP A 46 25.40 -9.76 -12.21
CA ASP A 46 26.05 -9.54 -13.49
C ASP A 46 26.75 -8.16 -13.55
N PRO A 47 28.09 -8.09 -13.43
CA PRO A 47 28.81 -6.82 -13.49
C PRO A 47 28.83 -6.17 -14.89
N SER A 48 28.39 -6.87 -15.93
CA SER A 48 28.31 -6.33 -17.29
C SER A 48 27.01 -5.57 -17.54
N SER A 49 25.96 -5.84 -16.75
CA SER A 49 24.63 -5.20 -16.83
C SER A 49 24.58 -3.81 -16.23
N ILE A 50 25.63 -3.36 -15.52
CA ILE A 50 25.60 -2.10 -14.78
C ILE A 50 25.46 -0.89 -15.70
N SER A 51 24.50 -0.03 -15.39
CA SER A 51 24.28 1.25 -16.03
C SER A 51 24.17 2.36 -14.99
N THR A 52 24.64 3.56 -15.34
CA THR A 52 24.53 4.76 -14.49
C THR A 52 24.08 5.95 -15.30
N SER A 53 23.21 6.79 -14.73
CA SER A 53 22.75 8.03 -15.34
C SER A 53 22.63 9.13 -14.28
N LEU A 54 23.35 10.24 -14.49
CA LEU A 54 23.23 11.45 -13.66
C LEU A 54 21.99 12.24 -14.12
N VAL A 55 21.07 12.49 -13.21
CA VAL A 55 19.87 13.29 -13.45
C VAL A 55 19.89 14.51 -12.56
N THR A 56 19.67 15.68 -13.15
CA THR A 56 19.69 16.96 -12.44
C THR A 56 18.35 17.67 -12.56
N ASN A 57 17.98 18.42 -11.51
CA ASN A 57 16.74 19.18 -11.43
C ASN A 57 15.47 18.31 -11.67
N PHE A 58 15.47 17.08 -11.21
CA PHE A 58 14.30 16.23 -11.28
C PHE A 58 13.26 16.68 -10.28
N THR A 59 12.04 16.98 -10.73
CA THR A 59 10.93 17.34 -9.85
C THR A 59 9.99 16.14 -9.74
N ALA A 60 9.79 15.68 -8.52
CA ALA A 60 8.89 14.59 -8.18
C ALA A 60 7.73 15.09 -7.31
N SER A 61 6.54 14.51 -7.52
CA SER A 61 5.35 14.71 -6.69
C SER A 61 4.62 13.39 -6.55
N SER A 62 4.19 13.05 -5.35
CA SER A 62 3.48 11.79 -5.07
C SER A 62 2.61 11.93 -3.83
N ILE A 63 1.71 10.97 -3.65
CA ILE A 63 0.99 10.79 -2.39
C ILE A 63 1.93 10.47 -1.21
N PHE A 64 3.12 9.93 -1.47
CA PHE A 64 4.07 9.50 -0.43
C PHE A 64 4.99 10.62 0.07
N TYR A 65 5.07 11.75 -0.65
CA TYR A 65 5.94 12.86 -0.29
C TYR A 65 5.49 14.16 -0.97
N PRO A 66 5.76 15.33 -0.35
CA PRO A 66 5.49 16.62 -0.97
C PRO A 66 6.34 16.87 -2.22
N THR A 67 5.85 17.69 -3.14
CA THR A 67 6.60 18.07 -4.36
C THR A 67 7.99 18.57 -4.00
N THR A 68 9.00 17.96 -4.58
CA THR A 68 10.42 18.22 -4.26
C THR A 68 11.28 18.13 -5.52
N THR A 69 12.27 19.01 -5.63
CA THR A 69 13.26 19.01 -6.72
C THR A 69 14.63 18.61 -6.18
N PHE A 70 15.33 17.69 -6.83
CA PHE A 70 16.62 17.18 -6.40
C PHE A 70 17.43 16.61 -7.58
N ASP A 71 18.74 16.42 -7.36
CA ASP A 71 19.63 15.70 -8.24
C ASP A 71 19.85 14.28 -7.70
N TYR A 72 20.01 13.30 -8.61
CA TYR A 72 20.31 11.92 -8.21
C TYR A 72 21.15 11.19 -9.25
N CYS A 73 21.81 10.14 -8.82
CA CYS A 73 22.44 9.18 -9.72
C CYS A 73 21.55 7.92 -9.78
N ASN A 74 21.06 7.59 -10.98
CA ASN A 74 20.39 6.33 -11.22
C ASN A 74 21.44 5.23 -11.48
N VAL A 75 21.41 4.16 -10.72
CA VAL A 75 22.23 2.96 -10.90
C VAL A 75 21.32 1.77 -11.10
N THR A 76 21.50 1.04 -12.19
CA THR A 76 20.79 -0.22 -12.49
C THR A 76 21.77 -1.35 -12.72
N PHE A 77 21.41 -2.54 -12.29
CA PHE A 77 22.11 -3.77 -12.66
C PHE A 77 21.16 -4.97 -12.57
N ALA A 78 21.60 -6.12 -13.08
CA ALA A 78 20.85 -7.36 -13.01
C ALA A 78 21.57 -8.41 -12.19
N TYR A 79 20.80 -9.36 -11.70
CA TYR A 79 21.29 -10.61 -11.10
C TYR A 79 20.41 -11.79 -11.55
N SER A 80 20.88 -12.99 -11.30
CA SER A 80 20.15 -14.23 -11.57
C SER A 80 20.29 -15.21 -10.40
N HIS A 81 19.34 -16.14 -10.30
CA HIS A 81 19.42 -17.25 -9.35
C HIS A 81 20.14 -18.44 -9.98
N ASP A 82 21.11 -18.99 -9.26
CA ASP A 82 21.93 -20.10 -9.74
C ASP A 82 21.06 -21.33 -10.00
N GLY A 83 21.21 -21.90 -11.20
CA GLY A 83 20.49 -23.11 -11.61
C GLY A 83 19.08 -22.88 -12.18
N ILE A 84 18.63 -21.63 -12.32
CA ILE A 84 17.37 -21.29 -12.99
C ILE A 84 17.69 -20.68 -14.36
N GLU A 85 17.43 -21.45 -15.43
CA GLU A 85 17.73 -21.01 -16.79
C GLU A 85 16.81 -19.84 -17.21
N GLY A 86 17.43 -18.78 -17.77
CA GLY A 86 16.70 -17.60 -18.25
C GLY A 86 16.22 -16.65 -17.15
N ASP A 87 16.54 -16.93 -15.89
CA ASP A 87 16.20 -16.05 -14.77
C ASP A 87 17.07 -14.78 -14.80
N ILE A 88 16.43 -13.63 -14.84
CA ILE A 88 17.07 -12.32 -14.77
C ILE A 88 16.19 -11.40 -13.96
N VAL A 89 16.77 -10.79 -12.91
CA VAL A 89 16.10 -9.81 -12.07
C VAL A 89 16.82 -8.47 -12.15
N HIS A 90 16.10 -7.40 -12.45
CA HIS A 90 16.65 -6.06 -12.52
C HIS A 90 16.37 -5.29 -11.23
N VAL A 91 17.39 -4.54 -10.79
CA VAL A 91 17.29 -3.63 -9.65
C VAL A 91 17.73 -2.23 -10.04
N GLN A 92 17.06 -1.26 -9.47
CA GLN A 92 17.33 0.15 -9.69
C GLN A 92 17.50 0.87 -8.36
N TYR A 93 18.55 1.69 -8.26
CA TYR A 93 18.87 2.47 -7.07
C TYR A 93 19.11 3.94 -7.42
N TRP A 94 18.44 4.84 -6.71
CA TRP A 94 18.64 6.28 -6.82
C TRP A 94 19.49 6.78 -5.66
N LEU A 95 20.64 7.36 -5.97
CA LEU A 95 21.65 7.79 -5.01
C LEU A 95 21.59 9.30 -4.84
N PRO A 96 21.49 9.86 -3.61
CA PRO A 96 21.66 11.28 -3.36
C PRO A 96 23.11 11.72 -3.51
N ALA A 97 23.36 13.03 -3.60
CA ALA A 97 24.71 13.56 -3.52
C ALA A 97 25.38 13.18 -2.17
N PRO A 98 26.69 12.86 -2.14
CA PRO A 98 27.37 12.47 -0.90
C PRO A 98 27.17 13.45 0.26
N ALA A 99 27.09 14.75 -0.02
CA ALA A 99 26.82 15.78 1.00
C ALA A 99 25.39 15.72 1.59
N GLN A 100 24.46 15.05 0.92
CA GLN A 100 23.06 14.88 1.35
C GLN A 100 22.81 13.51 1.97
N PHE A 101 23.73 12.57 1.83
CA PHE A 101 23.59 11.21 2.33
C PHE A 101 23.62 11.15 3.87
N LYS A 102 22.66 10.43 4.46
CA LYS A 102 22.42 10.32 5.90
C LYS A 102 22.45 8.88 6.42
N ASN A 103 23.27 8.02 5.83
CA ASN A 103 23.38 6.60 6.18
C ASN A 103 22.03 5.87 6.16
N ARG A 104 21.21 6.11 5.13
CA ARG A 104 19.89 5.51 4.97
C ARG A 104 19.76 4.74 3.67
N TYR A 105 18.96 3.69 3.70
CA TYR A 105 18.48 2.93 2.56
C TYR A 105 16.96 2.79 2.64
N VAL A 106 16.26 2.93 1.51
CA VAL A 106 14.79 2.82 1.45
C VAL A 106 14.40 1.93 0.29
N SER A 107 13.82 0.77 0.57
CA SER A 107 13.09 -0.03 -0.43
C SER A 107 11.70 0.51 -0.64
N THR A 108 11.18 0.40 -1.86
CA THR A 108 9.80 0.82 -2.19
C THR A 108 9.02 -0.30 -2.85
N GLY A 109 7.73 -0.41 -2.51
CA GLY A 109 6.81 -1.40 -3.05
C GLY A 109 5.96 -0.90 -4.20
N GLY A 110 5.12 -1.79 -4.72
CA GLY A 110 4.26 -1.57 -5.86
C GLY A 110 2.78 -1.40 -5.54
N GLY A 111 1.93 -1.75 -6.51
CA GLY A 111 0.48 -1.71 -6.40
C GLY A 111 -0.18 -2.63 -7.43
N GLY A 112 -1.35 -3.20 -7.10
CA GLY A 112 -2.02 -4.17 -7.95
C GLY A 112 -1.12 -5.36 -8.27
N TRP A 113 -0.89 -5.62 -9.54
CA TRP A 113 -0.03 -6.70 -10.03
C TRP A 113 1.45 -6.31 -10.20
N TYR A 114 1.83 -5.09 -9.84
CA TYR A 114 3.19 -4.56 -9.99
C TYR A 114 3.95 -4.61 -8.67
N ILE A 115 5.20 -5.06 -8.71
CA ILE A 115 6.07 -5.15 -7.52
C ILE A 115 6.73 -3.81 -7.15
N ASN A 116 6.70 -2.84 -8.05
CA ASN A 116 7.21 -1.50 -7.84
C ASN A 116 6.24 -0.44 -8.39
N SER A 117 6.37 0.79 -7.91
CA SER A 117 5.59 1.97 -8.37
C SER A 117 6.48 2.98 -9.12
N GLY A 118 7.63 2.56 -9.62
CA GLY A 118 8.51 3.38 -10.43
C GLY A 118 8.85 4.73 -9.80
N THR A 119 8.74 5.79 -10.59
CA THR A 119 9.04 7.17 -10.19
C THR A 119 8.05 7.76 -9.18
N GLN A 120 6.95 7.09 -8.88
CA GLN A 120 6.03 7.53 -7.81
C GLN A 120 6.57 7.20 -6.41
N SER A 121 7.44 6.21 -6.28
CA SER A 121 7.89 5.72 -4.97
C SER A 121 9.40 5.88 -4.74
N ILE A 122 10.26 5.53 -5.68
CA ILE A 122 11.73 5.52 -5.51
C ILE A 122 12.34 6.88 -5.08
N PRO A 123 11.79 8.07 -5.49
CA PRO A 123 12.28 9.36 -5.01
C PRO A 123 12.31 9.51 -3.50
N THR A 124 11.44 8.80 -2.78
CA THR A 124 11.34 8.84 -1.33
C THR A 124 12.70 8.62 -0.66
N GLY A 125 13.51 7.68 -1.16
CA GLY A 125 14.85 7.41 -0.63
C GLY A 125 15.74 8.64 -0.68
N VAL A 126 15.84 9.28 -1.85
CA VAL A 126 16.69 10.49 -2.04
C VAL A 126 16.18 11.66 -1.20
N ILE A 127 14.87 11.87 -1.14
CA ILE A 127 14.23 12.94 -0.37
C ILE A 127 14.58 12.87 1.12
N VAL A 128 14.69 11.67 1.69
CA VAL A 128 15.07 11.50 3.10
C VAL A 128 16.59 11.38 3.32
N GLY A 129 17.40 11.61 2.28
CA GLY A 129 18.86 11.51 2.35
C GLY A 129 19.37 10.07 2.36
N GLY A 130 18.64 9.15 1.76
CA GLY A 130 18.99 7.74 1.62
C GLY A 130 19.09 7.30 0.16
N VAL A 131 19.52 6.08 -0.05
CA VAL A 131 19.44 5.41 -1.35
C VAL A 131 18.05 4.83 -1.50
N GLY A 132 17.33 5.21 -2.56
CA GLY A 132 16.04 4.60 -2.91
C GLY A 132 16.23 3.38 -3.78
N GLY A 133 15.49 2.30 -3.55
CA GLY A 133 15.58 1.05 -4.32
C GLY A 133 14.23 0.54 -4.80
N LEU A 134 14.20 -0.01 -6.01
CA LEU A 134 13.10 -0.80 -6.56
C LEU A 134 13.60 -1.96 -7.44
N THR A 135 12.75 -2.96 -7.66
CA THR A 135 13.05 -4.15 -8.46
C THR A 135 11.93 -4.43 -9.47
N ASP A 136 12.25 -5.13 -10.56
CA ASP A 136 11.26 -5.71 -11.45
C ASP A 136 10.73 -7.07 -10.98
N GLY A 137 11.35 -7.63 -9.93
CA GLY A 137 10.97 -8.93 -9.37
C GLY A 137 11.12 -10.12 -10.33
N GLY A 138 11.89 -9.96 -11.40
CA GLY A 138 12.03 -10.99 -12.45
C GLY A 138 10.88 -10.99 -13.46
N SER A 139 10.07 -9.92 -13.52
CA SER A 139 8.99 -9.79 -14.52
C SER A 139 9.47 -9.34 -15.89
N GLY A 140 10.80 -9.18 -16.07
CA GLY A 140 11.46 -8.86 -17.33
C GLY A 140 11.77 -7.38 -17.55
N ASN A 141 11.03 -6.47 -16.94
CA ASN A 141 11.32 -5.03 -16.89
C ASN A 141 10.52 -4.33 -15.78
N PHE A 142 10.87 -3.08 -15.45
CA PHE A 142 10.26 -2.34 -14.34
C PHE A 142 8.78 -1.95 -14.56
N ASP A 143 8.28 -2.00 -15.79
CA ASP A 143 6.89 -1.70 -16.15
C ASP A 143 6.05 -2.97 -16.37
N ALA A 144 6.61 -4.17 -16.13
CA ALA A 144 5.91 -5.43 -16.30
C ALA A 144 5.18 -5.83 -15.00
N ALA A 145 3.94 -6.30 -15.17
CA ALA A 145 3.14 -6.83 -14.08
C ALA A 145 3.51 -8.30 -13.80
N PHE A 146 3.47 -8.73 -12.55
CA PHE A 146 3.62 -10.13 -12.14
C PHE A 146 2.64 -11.05 -12.87
N SER A 147 1.42 -10.60 -13.13
CA SER A 147 0.40 -11.36 -13.86
C SER A 147 0.87 -11.80 -15.26
N SER A 148 1.77 -11.05 -15.91
CA SER A 148 2.29 -11.41 -17.24
C SER A 148 3.26 -12.60 -17.23
N VAL A 149 3.82 -12.94 -16.07
CA VAL A 149 4.76 -14.05 -15.87
C VAL A 149 4.25 -15.11 -14.88
N ALA A 150 2.98 -15.01 -14.48
CA ALA A 150 2.36 -15.88 -13.50
C ALA A 150 2.26 -17.36 -13.95
N LEU A 151 2.19 -17.58 -15.26
CA LEU A 151 2.18 -18.92 -15.86
C LEU A 151 3.44 -19.13 -16.72
N LEU A 152 3.94 -20.34 -16.69
CA LEU A 152 4.96 -20.82 -17.63
C LEU A 152 4.34 -21.12 -19.00
N GLU A 153 5.16 -21.20 -20.07
CA GLU A 153 4.72 -21.50 -21.44
C GLU A 153 3.91 -22.82 -21.55
N ASN A 154 4.15 -23.77 -20.65
CA ASN A 154 3.42 -25.03 -20.58
C ASN A 154 2.04 -24.91 -19.87
N GLY A 155 1.64 -23.71 -19.46
CA GLY A 155 0.38 -23.44 -18.78
C GLY A 155 0.36 -23.80 -17.29
N THR A 156 1.49 -24.06 -16.65
CA THR A 156 1.57 -24.30 -15.20
C THR A 156 1.97 -23.02 -14.46
N ILE A 157 1.65 -22.97 -13.14
CA ILE A 157 2.05 -21.84 -12.30
C ILE A 157 3.57 -21.65 -12.30
N ASN A 158 4.00 -20.43 -12.55
CA ASN A 158 5.37 -20.01 -12.36
C ASN A 158 5.63 -19.74 -10.87
N TRP A 159 6.06 -20.79 -10.16
CA TRP A 159 6.31 -20.69 -8.73
C TRP A 159 7.48 -19.75 -8.40
N GLN A 160 8.51 -19.68 -9.26
CA GLN A 160 9.62 -18.73 -9.06
C GLN A 160 9.10 -17.30 -9.05
N ALA A 161 8.34 -16.89 -10.08
CA ALA A 161 7.73 -15.56 -10.13
C ALA A 161 6.78 -15.32 -8.94
N THR A 162 6.05 -16.36 -8.50
CA THR A 162 5.13 -16.26 -7.36
C THR A 162 5.88 -16.02 -6.05
N TYR A 163 7.03 -16.69 -5.80
CA TYR A 163 7.88 -16.42 -4.64
C TYR A 163 8.53 -15.04 -4.70
N MET A 164 9.03 -14.66 -5.88
CA MET A 164 9.61 -13.33 -6.10
C MET A 164 8.61 -12.23 -5.77
N PHE A 165 7.40 -12.29 -6.32
CA PHE A 165 6.33 -11.34 -6.02
C PHE A 165 5.89 -11.42 -4.55
N GLY A 166 5.83 -12.63 -3.98
CA GLY A 166 5.39 -12.87 -2.60
C GLY A 166 6.23 -12.15 -1.55
N TYR A 167 7.55 -12.27 -1.64
CA TYR A 167 8.47 -11.71 -0.64
C TYR A 167 9.94 -11.67 -1.05
N GLN A 168 10.39 -12.59 -1.92
CA GLN A 168 11.81 -12.82 -2.14
C GLN A 168 12.48 -11.62 -2.81
N ALA A 169 11.87 -11.05 -3.86
CA ALA A 169 12.46 -9.94 -4.60
C ALA A 169 12.67 -8.69 -3.73
N GLN A 170 11.75 -8.40 -2.80
CA GLN A 170 11.91 -7.28 -1.86
C GLN A 170 13.01 -7.53 -0.83
N HIS A 171 13.18 -8.79 -0.40
CA HIS A 171 14.28 -9.18 0.48
C HIS A 171 15.64 -8.99 -0.22
N GLU A 172 15.79 -9.54 -1.41
CA GLU A 172 17.01 -9.48 -2.20
C GLU A 172 17.36 -8.04 -2.58
N LEU A 173 16.38 -7.25 -3.03
CA LEU A 173 16.53 -5.81 -3.27
C LEU A 173 17.15 -5.09 -2.07
N ALA A 174 16.66 -5.40 -0.86
CA ALA A 174 17.13 -4.72 0.35
C ALA A 174 18.53 -5.19 0.78
N VAL A 175 18.84 -6.49 0.66
CA VAL A 175 20.19 -7.00 0.95
C VAL A 175 21.22 -6.38 0.02
N LEU A 176 20.95 -6.42 -1.30
CA LEU A 176 21.83 -5.84 -2.31
C LEU A 176 21.91 -4.31 -2.17
N GLY A 177 20.79 -3.65 -1.92
CA GLY A 177 20.72 -2.19 -1.77
C GLY A 177 21.49 -1.67 -0.56
N LYS A 178 21.40 -2.30 0.60
CA LYS A 178 22.18 -1.95 1.79
C LYS A 178 23.69 -2.13 1.55
N ALA A 179 24.08 -3.23 0.91
CA ALA A 179 25.49 -3.48 0.60
C ALA A 179 26.02 -2.49 -0.45
N LEU A 180 25.28 -2.21 -1.52
CA LEU A 180 25.61 -1.20 -2.51
C LEU A 180 25.76 0.18 -1.85
N THR A 181 24.82 0.56 -1.01
CA THR A 181 24.85 1.84 -0.27
C THR A 181 26.12 1.96 0.55
N ARG A 182 26.49 0.92 1.30
CA ARG A 182 27.72 0.88 2.09
C ARG A 182 28.97 1.08 1.24
N ASN A 183 29.03 0.37 0.12
CA ASN A 183 30.18 0.37 -0.78
C ASN A 183 30.33 1.72 -1.51
N ILE A 184 29.23 2.27 -2.06
CA ILE A 184 29.23 3.56 -2.80
C ILE A 184 29.71 4.72 -1.92
N TYR A 185 29.20 4.79 -0.68
CA TYR A 185 29.53 5.91 0.24
C TYR A 185 30.70 5.59 1.16
N ASN A 186 31.35 4.44 1.01
CA ASN A 186 32.44 3.97 1.86
C ASN A 186 32.09 4.04 3.36
N VAL A 187 30.86 3.65 3.73
CA VAL A 187 30.39 3.65 5.12
C VAL A 187 31.15 2.56 5.90
N PRO A 188 31.86 2.90 6.98
CA PRO A 188 32.55 1.91 7.79
C PRO A 188 31.64 0.80 8.30
N SER A 189 32.16 -0.42 8.46
CA SER A 189 31.37 -1.55 8.97
C SER A 189 30.86 -1.33 10.40
N SER A 190 31.51 -0.46 11.18
CA SER A 190 31.09 -0.05 12.52
C SER A 190 29.93 0.95 12.53
N GLU A 191 29.61 1.57 11.40
CA GLU A 191 28.51 2.52 11.28
C GLU A 191 27.26 1.84 10.75
N LYS A 192 26.12 2.17 11.36
CA LYS A 192 24.82 1.65 10.95
C LYS A 192 24.33 2.37 9.70
N ILE A 193 23.81 1.60 8.75
CA ILE A 193 22.91 2.09 7.70
C ILE A 193 21.49 1.76 8.16
N TYR A 194 20.69 2.79 8.41
CA TYR A 194 19.27 2.63 8.72
C TYR A 194 18.51 2.20 7.47
N SER A 195 17.69 1.20 7.61
CA SER A 195 16.94 0.61 6.50
C SER A 195 15.44 0.78 6.69
N TYR A 196 14.80 1.32 5.66
CA TYR A 196 13.37 1.61 5.66
C TYR A 196 12.68 0.97 4.46
N TYR A 197 11.38 0.74 4.62
CA TYR A 197 10.49 0.31 3.55
C TYR A 197 9.26 1.23 3.52
N GLN A 198 8.78 1.56 2.30
CA GLN A 198 7.52 2.25 2.10
C GLN A 198 6.75 1.65 0.93
N GLY A 199 5.46 1.35 1.15
CA GLY A 199 4.56 0.88 0.10
C GLY A 199 3.11 0.91 0.53
N CYS A 200 2.20 0.93 -0.44
CA CYS A 200 0.75 0.92 -0.23
C CYS A 200 0.12 -0.21 -1.04
N SER A 201 -1.03 -0.76 -0.63
CA SER A 201 -1.72 -1.84 -1.34
C SER A 201 -0.90 -3.14 -1.38
N GLU A 202 -0.58 -3.63 -2.57
CA GLU A 202 0.40 -4.69 -2.77
C GLU A 202 1.72 -4.32 -2.10
N GLY A 203 2.21 -3.09 -2.27
CA GLY A 203 3.42 -2.62 -1.62
C GLY A 203 3.31 -2.62 -0.09
N GLY A 204 2.14 -2.35 0.48
CA GLY A 204 1.86 -2.53 1.90
C GLY A 204 1.99 -3.99 2.34
N ARG A 205 1.44 -4.93 1.56
CA ARG A 205 1.62 -6.39 1.74
C ARG A 205 3.10 -6.77 1.65
N GLY A 206 3.81 -6.22 0.64
CA GLY A 206 5.26 -6.43 0.49
C GLY A 206 6.03 -6.02 1.75
N GLY A 207 5.71 -4.85 2.35
CA GLY A 207 6.31 -4.42 3.63
C GLY A 207 6.04 -5.39 4.77
N TRP A 208 4.81 -5.87 4.91
CA TRP A 208 4.46 -6.85 5.93
C TRP A 208 5.12 -8.22 5.70
N SER A 209 5.35 -8.62 4.45
CA SER A 209 6.11 -9.85 4.16
C SER A 209 7.54 -9.78 4.72
N GLN A 210 8.15 -8.60 4.67
CA GLN A 210 9.50 -8.37 5.20
C GLN A 210 9.50 -8.35 6.74
N VAL A 211 8.54 -7.67 7.37
CA VAL A 211 8.38 -7.65 8.84
C VAL A 211 8.23 -9.05 9.40
N GLN A 212 7.43 -9.90 8.75
CA GLN A 212 7.08 -11.23 9.24
C GLN A 212 8.12 -12.30 8.94
N ARG A 213 8.86 -12.20 7.82
CA ARG A 213 9.80 -13.22 7.34
C ARG A 213 11.27 -12.88 7.58
N PHE A 214 11.59 -11.56 7.62
CA PHE A 214 12.96 -11.07 7.74
C PHE A 214 13.03 -9.95 8.79
N PRO A 215 12.83 -10.27 10.08
CA PRO A 215 12.60 -9.30 11.14
C PRO A 215 13.74 -8.30 11.36
N GLU A 216 14.98 -8.64 10.96
CA GLU A 216 16.14 -7.75 11.06
C GLU A 216 16.41 -6.93 9.78
N GLN A 217 15.57 -7.11 8.75
CA GLN A 217 15.81 -6.53 7.43
C GLN A 217 15.63 -5.01 7.41
N PHE A 218 14.59 -4.51 8.07
CA PHE A 218 14.24 -3.10 8.12
C PHE A 218 14.10 -2.60 9.55
N ASP A 219 14.68 -1.42 9.81
CA ASP A 219 14.50 -0.70 11.08
C ASP A 219 13.11 -0.07 11.18
N GLY A 220 12.52 0.27 10.04
CA GLY A 220 11.20 0.86 9.99
C GLY A 220 10.45 0.57 8.70
N VAL A 221 9.13 0.36 8.81
CA VAL A 221 8.23 0.06 7.69
C VAL A 221 7.03 1.00 7.72
N VAL A 222 6.76 1.69 6.62
CA VAL A 222 5.49 2.36 6.33
C VAL A 222 4.69 1.43 5.42
N ALA A 223 3.59 0.88 5.94
CA ALA A 223 2.67 0.03 5.20
C ALA A 223 1.33 0.74 5.07
N GLY A 224 0.96 1.13 3.85
CA GLY A 224 -0.34 1.73 3.54
C GLY A 224 -1.33 0.68 3.07
N ALA A 225 -2.59 0.74 3.52
CA ALA A 225 -3.71 -0.07 3.03
C ALA A 225 -3.29 -1.48 2.53
N PRO A 226 -2.61 -2.30 3.36
CA PRO A 226 -1.95 -3.51 2.88
C PRO A 226 -2.92 -4.60 2.49
N ALA A 227 -2.68 -5.22 1.33
CA ALA A 227 -3.41 -6.38 0.84
C ALA A 227 -3.02 -7.66 1.60
N PHE A 228 -3.13 -7.64 2.94
CA PHE A 228 -2.71 -8.72 3.84
C PHE A 228 -3.18 -10.10 3.40
N ARG A 229 -4.44 -10.17 2.99
CA ARG A 229 -5.14 -11.40 2.65
C ARG A 229 -5.25 -11.52 1.14
N TRP A 230 -4.11 -11.43 0.46
CA TRP A 230 -4.06 -11.44 -1.00
C TRP A 230 -4.93 -12.51 -1.63
N ALA A 231 -4.78 -13.76 -1.18
CA ALA A 231 -5.54 -14.90 -1.69
C ALA A 231 -7.06 -14.80 -1.46
N GLN A 232 -7.51 -14.03 -0.48
CA GLN A 232 -8.93 -13.75 -0.23
C GLN A 232 -9.37 -12.48 -0.93
N GLN A 233 -8.55 -11.43 -0.82
CA GLN A 233 -8.84 -10.09 -1.31
C GLN A 233 -9.07 -10.06 -2.82
N GLN A 234 -8.24 -10.76 -3.59
CA GLN A 234 -8.39 -10.78 -5.05
C GLN A 234 -9.75 -11.35 -5.47
N THR A 235 -10.18 -12.44 -4.87
CA THR A 235 -11.54 -12.98 -5.13
C THR A 235 -12.64 -12.02 -4.63
N ASN A 236 -12.40 -11.31 -3.52
CA ASN A 236 -13.39 -10.38 -2.96
C ASN A 236 -13.71 -9.22 -3.91
N HIS A 237 -12.79 -8.82 -4.80
CA HIS A 237 -13.06 -7.82 -5.84
C HIS A 237 -14.21 -8.19 -6.79
N LEU A 238 -14.59 -9.47 -6.85
CA LEU A 238 -15.77 -9.94 -7.63
C LEU A 238 -17.09 -9.85 -6.84
N THR A 239 -17.04 -9.48 -5.55
CA THR A 239 -18.27 -9.45 -4.72
C THR A 239 -19.30 -8.45 -5.28
N GLY A 240 -18.86 -7.25 -5.70
CA GLY A 240 -19.72 -6.25 -6.32
C GLY A 240 -20.42 -6.81 -7.57
N ASN A 241 -19.65 -7.42 -8.45
CA ASN A 241 -20.18 -8.00 -9.69
C ASN A 241 -21.18 -9.16 -9.45
N VAL A 242 -20.94 -10.00 -8.43
CA VAL A 242 -21.89 -11.07 -8.07
C VAL A 242 -23.16 -10.50 -7.44
N ILE A 243 -23.08 -9.39 -6.69
CA ILE A 243 -24.25 -8.66 -6.16
C ILE A 243 -25.09 -8.13 -7.31
N GLU A 244 -24.50 -7.40 -8.25
CA GLU A 244 -25.19 -6.84 -9.43
C GLU A 244 -25.89 -7.93 -10.24
N LYS A 245 -25.18 -9.02 -10.52
CA LYS A 245 -25.73 -10.16 -11.25
C LYS A 245 -26.86 -10.85 -10.48
N THR A 246 -26.74 -11.03 -9.16
CA THR A 246 -27.75 -11.68 -8.32
C THR A 246 -29.03 -10.85 -8.23
N LEU A 247 -28.90 -9.51 -8.17
CA LEU A 247 -30.04 -8.59 -8.10
C LEU A 247 -30.58 -8.21 -9.48
N ASP A 248 -29.93 -8.68 -10.56
CA ASP A 248 -30.24 -8.32 -11.95
C ASP A 248 -30.39 -6.79 -12.10
N TYR A 249 -29.38 -6.08 -11.64
CA TYR A 249 -29.33 -4.63 -11.71
C TYR A 249 -27.90 -4.11 -11.76
N TYR A 250 -27.62 -3.31 -12.79
CA TYR A 250 -26.33 -2.70 -13.09
C TYR A 250 -26.49 -1.19 -12.96
N PRO A 251 -26.18 -0.61 -11.79
CA PRO A 251 -26.46 0.80 -11.52
C PRO A 251 -25.69 1.70 -12.49
N PRO A 252 -26.32 2.71 -13.10
CA PRO A 252 -25.61 3.77 -13.79
C PRO A 252 -24.61 4.47 -12.85
N SER A 253 -23.45 4.85 -13.37
CA SER A 253 -22.42 5.52 -12.57
C SER A 253 -22.92 6.78 -11.86
N CYS A 254 -23.77 7.58 -12.54
CA CYS A 254 -24.38 8.79 -11.96
C CYS A 254 -25.35 8.50 -10.81
N GLU A 255 -26.04 7.35 -10.83
CA GLU A 255 -26.90 6.92 -9.73
C GLU A 255 -26.08 6.58 -8.48
N LEU A 256 -24.97 5.83 -8.65
CA LEU A 256 -24.01 5.53 -7.57
C LEU A 256 -23.35 6.80 -7.01
N GLU A 257 -22.95 7.72 -7.88
CA GLU A 257 -22.41 9.03 -7.48
C GLU A 257 -23.42 9.82 -6.62
N LYS A 258 -24.72 9.82 -7.01
CA LYS A 258 -25.76 10.46 -6.22
C LYS A 258 -25.89 9.85 -4.83
N ILE A 259 -25.89 8.52 -4.73
CA ILE A 259 -25.92 7.82 -3.44
C ILE A 259 -24.72 8.19 -2.58
N MET A 260 -23.52 8.23 -3.18
CA MET A 260 -22.28 8.61 -2.49
C MET A 260 -22.37 10.04 -1.93
N ASN A 261 -22.72 11.02 -2.77
CA ASN A 261 -22.83 12.41 -2.37
C ASN A 261 -23.83 12.62 -1.23
N MET A 262 -24.97 11.91 -1.27
CA MET A 262 -25.96 11.98 -0.20
C MET A 262 -25.50 11.28 1.07
N THR A 263 -24.73 10.20 0.94
CA THR A 263 -24.12 9.52 2.09
C THR A 263 -23.13 10.43 2.80
N VAL A 264 -22.20 11.06 2.05
CA VAL A 264 -21.24 12.02 2.61
C VAL A 264 -21.98 13.16 3.31
N ALA A 265 -22.93 13.81 2.63
CA ALA A 265 -23.69 14.92 3.21
C ALA A 265 -24.47 14.55 4.49
N SER A 266 -24.97 13.30 4.59
CA SER A 266 -25.71 12.82 5.75
C SER A 266 -24.80 12.44 6.92
N CYS A 267 -23.60 11.97 6.64
CA CYS A 267 -22.70 11.37 7.64
C CYS A 267 -21.58 12.31 8.11
N ASP A 268 -21.21 13.30 7.30
CA ASP A 268 -20.23 14.34 7.62
C ASP A 268 -20.46 14.98 9.00
N PRO A 269 -21.66 15.48 9.37
CA PRO A 269 -21.83 16.15 10.66
C PRO A 269 -21.78 15.22 11.89
N LEU A 270 -21.68 13.91 11.72
CA LEU A 270 -21.80 12.94 12.82
C LEU A 270 -20.58 12.90 13.75
N ASP A 271 -19.43 13.40 13.32
CA ASP A 271 -18.24 13.54 14.17
C ASP A 271 -18.23 14.88 14.95
N GLY A 272 -19.23 15.78 14.70
CA GLY A 272 -19.38 17.08 15.33
C GLY A 272 -18.86 18.26 14.52
N LYS A 273 -18.45 18.06 13.25
CA LYS A 273 -18.07 19.10 12.28
C LYS A 273 -18.73 18.81 10.94
N THR A 274 -19.00 19.85 10.15
CA THR A 274 -19.43 19.74 8.76
C THR A 274 -18.32 20.31 7.90
N ASP A 275 -17.52 19.43 7.30
CA ASP A 275 -16.34 19.77 6.48
C ASP A 275 -16.22 18.92 5.20
N GLY A 276 -17.26 18.15 4.88
CA GLY A 276 -17.30 17.26 3.72
C GLY A 276 -16.57 15.93 3.94
N ILE A 277 -16.27 15.56 5.20
CA ILE A 277 -15.49 14.36 5.53
C ILE A 277 -16.27 13.45 6.47
N VAL A 278 -16.41 12.18 6.11
CA VAL A 278 -16.99 11.16 6.98
C VAL A 278 -15.91 10.60 7.91
N SER A 279 -15.72 11.24 9.07
CA SER A 279 -14.71 10.82 10.05
C SER A 279 -15.19 9.70 10.98
N ARG A 280 -16.49 9.43 10.99
CA ARG A 280 -17.12 8.44 11.85
C ARG A 280 -18.02 7.52 11.02
N SER A 281 -17.40 6.64 10.24
CA SER A 281 -18.10 5.64 9.42
C SER A 281 -18.99 4.71 10.25
N ASP A 282 -18.62 4.42 11.49
CA ASP A 282 -19.41 3.67 12.47
C ASP A 282 -20.75 4.36 12.78
N LEU A 283 -20.73 5.67 13.00
CA LEU A 283 -21.96 6.45 13.22
C LEU A 283 -22.79 6.56 11.94
N CYS A 284 -22.13 6.63 10.78
CA CYS A 284 -22.78 6.63 9.48
C CYS A 284 -23.59 5.34 9.26
N LEU A 285 -22.99 4.18 9.46
CA LEU A 285 -23.68 2.88 9.35
C LEU A 285 -24.93 2.78 10.22
N LYS A 286 -24.90 3.40 11.41
CA LYS A 286 -26.00 3.37 12.39
C LYS A 286 -27.12 4.38 12.05
N ASN A 287 -26.78 5.54 11.48
CA ASN A 287 -27.69 6.69 11.39
C ASN A 287 -28.11 7.06 9.96
N LEU A 288 -27.51 6.47 8.91
CA LEU A 288 -27.87 6.79 7.52
C LEU A 288 -29.31 6.40 7.22
N SER A 289 -30.10 7.38 6.80
CA SER A 289 -31.50 7.17 6.38
C SER A 289 -31.58 6.90 4.88
N TRP A 290 -31.85 5.67 4.49
CA TRP A 290 -32.05 5.28 3.10
C TRP A 290 -33.30 5.88 2.47
N ASP A 291 -34.32 6.19 3.28
CA ASP A 291 -35.56 6.82 2.81
C ASP A 291 -35.31 8.24 2.28
N SER A 292 -34.27 8.93 2.77
CA SER A 292 -33.89 10.25 2.26
C SER A 292 -33.14 10.18 0.92
N ILE A 293 -32.55 9.03 0.59
CA ILE A 293 -31.79 8.78 -0.64
C ILE A 293 -32.71 8.24 -1.74
N LEU A 294 -33.67 7.39 -1.39
CA LEU A 294 -34.62 6.82 -2.33
C LEU A 294 -35.40 7.90 -3.09
N GLY A 295 -35.41 7.79 -4.41
CA GLY A 295 -36.11 8.73 -5.28
C GLY A 295 -35.41 10.09 -5.47
N ALA A 296 -34.23 10.30 -4.89
CA ALA A 296 -33.45 11.53 -5.10
C ALA A 296 -33.04 11.66 -6.57
N SER A 297 -33.29 12.81 -7.17
CA SER A 297 -32.95 13.06 -8.57
C SER A 297 -31.45 13.20 -8.80
N TYR A 298 -30.96 12.67 -9.92
CA TYR A 298 -29.59 12.85 -10.39
C TYR A 298 -29.53 13.32 -11.84
N SER A 299 -28.45 14.01 -12.19
CA SER A 299 -28.15 14.43 -13.56
C SER A 299 -26.64 14.60 -13.69
N CYS A 300 -26.05 13.89 -14.66
CA CYS A 300 -24.62 14.00 -14.98
C CYS A 300 -24.45 14.22 -16.48
N ASP A 301 -23.44 14.98 -16.85
CA ASP A 301 -23.04 15.18 -18.24
C ASP A 301 -22.44 13.90 -18.84
N ALA A 302 -22.41 13.81 -20.16
CA ALA A 302 -21.73 12.72 -20.85
C ALA A 302 -20.21 12.76 -20.56
N VAL A 303 -19.64 11.59 -20.30
CA VAL A 303 -18.19 11.44 -20.11
C VAL A 303 -17.57 10.94 -21.43
N THR A 304 -16.57 11.68 -21.93
CA THR A 304 -15.77 11.23 -23.06
C THR A 304 -14.79 10.15 -22.59
N GLY A 305 -14.82 8.99 -23.23
CA GLY A 305 -13.92 7.89 -22.88
C GLY A 305 -12.44 8.24 -23.09
N SER A 306 -11.59 7.63 -22.31
CA SER A 306 -10.13 7.70 -22.37
C SER A 306 -9.53 6.29 -22.25
N ALA A 307 -8.21 6.17 -22.19
CA ALA A 307 -7.54 4.88 -21.97
C ALA A 307 -7.90 4.24 -20.59
N TYR A 308 -8.42 5.04 -19.64
CA TYR A 308 -8.68 4.62 -18.25
C TYR A 308 -10.12 4.82 -17.80
N VAL A 309 -10.95 5.46 -18.62
CA VAL A 309 -12.35 5.77 -18.27
C VAL A 309 -13.24 5.41 -19.46
N SER A 310 -14.25 4.59 -19.22
CA SER A 310 -15.25 4.24 -20.22
C SER A 310 -16.13 5.46 -20.56
N ALA A 311 -16.48 5.61 -21.86
CA ALA A 311 -17.41 6.65 -22.27
C ALA A 311 -18.81 6.35 -21.73
N THR A 312 -19.49 7.36 -21.19
CA THR A 312 -20.89 7.25 -20.77
C THR A 312 -21.73 8.36 -21.36
N PRO A 313 -23.03 8.10 -21.68
CA PRO A 313 -23.94 9.16 -22.12
C PRO A 313 -24.25 10.12 -20.97
N ALA A 314 -24.88 11.24 -21.28
CA ALA A 314 -25.54 12.04 -20.26
C ALA A 314 -26.64 11.22 -19.56
N GLN A 315 -26.68 11.29 -18.23
CA GLN A 315 -27.56 10.45 -17.41
C GLN A 315 -28.49 11.33 -16.59
N THR A 316 -29.77 11.00 -16.57
CA THR A 316 -30.77 11.64 -15.71
C THR A 316 -31.72 10.59 -15.16
N GLY A 317 -32.09 10.72 -13.89
CA GLY A 317 -33.00 9.77 -13.27
C GLY A 317 -33.25 10.05 -11.79
N ASN A 318 -33.76 9.05 -11.11
CA ASN A 318 -33.95 9.09 -9.66
C ASN A 318 -33.37 7.81 -9.06
N VAL A 319 -32.76 7.93 -7.90
CA VAL A 319 -32.19 6.80 -7.17
C VAL A 319 -33.26 5.72 -6.95
N SER A 320 -33.00 4.53 -7.46
CA SER A 320 -33.91 3.40 -7.43
C SER A 320 -33.76 2.58 -6.13
N ALA A 321 -34.80 1.82 -5.79
CA ALA A 321 -34.72 0.86 -4.69
C ALA A 321 -33.68 -0.23 -4.96
N LYS A 322 -33.53 -0.64 -6.24
CA LYS A 322 -32.52 -1.65 -6.63
C LYS A 322 -31.08 -1.16 -6.45
N ALA A 323 -30.76 0.09 -6.79
CA ALA A 323 -29.44 0.67 -6.52
C ALA A 323 -29.14 0.70 -5.02
N ILE A 324 -30.11 1.05 -4.19
CA ILE A 324 -29.97 1.01 -2.73
C ILE A 324 -29.73 -0.42 -2.23
N GLU A 325 -30.41 -1.44 -2.79
CA GLU A 325 -30.17 -2.84 -2.44
C GLU A 325 -28.76 -3.29 -2.81
N VAL A 326 -28.26 -2.91 -3.99
CA VAL A 326 -26.87 -3.17 -4.42
C VAL A 326 -25.88 -2.56 -3.44
N VAL A 327 -26.02 -1.27 -3.13
CA VAL A 327 -25.10 -0.58 -2.22
C VAL A 327 -25.14 -1.13 -0.79
N LYS A 328 -26.35 -1.46 -0.28
CA LYS A 328 -26.50 -2.11 1.03
C LYS A 328 -25.80 -3.47 1.09
N ALA A 329 -25.96 -4.28 0.03
CA ALA A 329 -25.30 -5.59 -0.06
C ALA A 329 -23.78 -5.43 -0.12
N PHE A 330 -23.27 -4.46 -0.88
CA PHE A 330 -21.85 -4.16 -0.98
C PHE A 330 -21.24 -3.71 0.37
N TRP A 331 -21.87 -2.77 1.06
CA TRP A 331 -21.40 -2.34 2.38
C TRP A 331 -21.58 -3.39 3.48
N LYS A 332 -22.46 -4.36 3.29
CA LYS A 332 -22.57 -5.51 4.20
C LYS A 332 -21.36 -6.44 4.14
N GLY A 333 -20.68 -6.49 2.98
CA GLY A 333 -19.56 -7.40 2.68
C GLY A 333 -20.05 -8.80 2.30
N LEU A 334 -19.10 -9.65 1.88
CA LEU A 334 -19.38 -10.98 1.37
C LEU A 334 -19.89 -11.93 2.45
N HIS A 335 -21.06 -12.55 2.20
CA HIS A 335 -21.66 -13.62 2.99
C HIS A 335 -21.98 -14.81 2.09
N ASP A 336 -21.92 -16.01 2.63
CA ASP A 336 -22.35 -17.22 1.92
C ASP A 336 -23.90 -17.37 1.92
N SER A 337 -24.40 -18.41 1.27
CA SER A 337 -25.85 -18.69 1.19
C SER A 337 -26.49 -19.00 2.53
N ASP A 338 -25.72 -19.43 3.53
CA ASP A 338 -26.17 -19.62 4.91
C ASP A 338 -26.20 -18.30 5.72
N GLY A 339 -25.81 -17.18 5.10
CA GLY A 339 -25.73 -15.86 5.73
C GLY A 339 -24.51 -15.66 6.63
N LYS A 340 -23.52 -16.57 6.58
CA LYS A 340 -22.28 -16.46 7.33
C LYS A 340 -21.28 -15.55 6.62
N ARG A 341 -20.56 -14.75 7.38
CA ARG A 341 -19.59 -13.79 6.82
C ARG A 341 -18.36 -14.49 6.26
N VAL A 342 -18.09 -14.24 5.00
CA VAL A 342 -16.92 -14.75 4.27
C VAL A 342 -15.77 -13.73 4.26
N TYR A 343 -16.10 -12.43 4.09
CA TYR A 343 -15.09 -11.37 4.06
C TYR A 343 -15.61 -10.07 4.68
N PHE A 344 -14.71 -9.10 4.87
CA PHE A 344 -15.01 -7.83 5.51
C PHE A 344 -15.92 -6.94 4.65
N ASN A 345 -16.57 -6.00 5.31
CA ASN A 345 -17.37 -4.95 4.67
C ASN A 345 -16.53 -3.73 4.32
N TYR A 346 -17.01 -2.95 3.36
CA TYR A 346 -16.53 -1.60 3.08
C TYR A 346 -17.21 -0.57 4.01
N GLN A 347 -16.52 0.55 4.23
CA GLN A 347 -17.08 1.61 5.08
C GLN A 347 -17.94 2.58 4.25
N PRO A 348 -19.01 3.20 4.82
CA PRO A 348 -19.77 4.24 4.14
C PRO A 348 -18.87 5.40 3.70
N GLY A 349 -19.11 5.90 2.50
CA GLY A 349 -18.27 6.93 1.88
C GLY A 349 -17.09 6.37 1.09
N SER A 350 -16.88 5.03 1.07
CA SER A 350 -15.97 4.39 0.10
C SER A 350 -16.58 4.42 -1.30
N THR A 351 -15.76 4.71 -2.29
CA THR A 351 -16.18 4.69 -3.71
C THR A 351 -16.60 3.29 -4.17
N PHE A 352 -17.26 3.22 -5.32
CA PHE A 352 -17.87 1.99 -5.81
C PHE A 352 -17.10 1.37 -6.97
N ASP A 353 -15.76 1.44 -6.95
CA ASP A 353 -14.93 1.02 -8.08
C ASP A 353 -15.05 -0.49 -8.41
N ASP A 354 -15.43 -1.32 -7.44
CA ASP A 354 -15.77 -2.74 -7.67
C ASP A 354 -17.28 -2.99 -7.97
N LEU A 355 -18.06 -1.92 -8.12
CA LEU A 355 -19.47 -1.92 -8.55
C LEU A 355 -19.67 -1.18 -9.87
N VAL A 356 -18.63 -1.01 -10.66
CA VAL A 356 -18.71 -0.26 -11.92
C VAL A 356 -19.40 -1.13 -12.97
N SER A 357 -20.48 -0.58 -13.55
CA SER A 357 -21.12 -1.15 -14.72
C SER A 357 -20.64 -0.46 -16.01
N ALA A 358 -20.56 -1.19 -17.11
CA ALA A 358 -20.21 -0.67 -18.42
C ALA A 358 -21.45 -0.27 -19.22
N TYR A 359 -21.42 0.91 -19.85
CA TYR A 359 -22.47 1.31 -20.77
C TYR A 359 -22.23 0.75 -22.17
N ASP A 360 -23.19 0.03 -22.71
CA ASP A 360 -23.19 -0.42 -24.10
C ASP A 360 -24.08 0.49 -24.96
N SER A 361 -23.45 1.28 -25.80
CA SER A 361 -24.14 2.20 -26.72
C SER A 361 -24.92 1.52 -27.83
N THR A 362 -24.69 0.22 -28.08
CA THR A 362 -25.40 -0.55 -29.09
C THR A 362 -26.78 -0.99 -28.62
N THR A 363 -26.86 -1.35 -27.35
CA THR A 363 -28.10 -1.83 -26.70
C THR A 363 -28.77 -0.77 -25.83
N ASP A 364 -28.13 0.39 -25.66
CA ASP A 364 -28.57 1.49 -24.77
C ASP A 364 -28.83 0.97 -23.34
N SER A 365 -27.88 0.19 -22.82
CA SER A 365 -28.02 -0.47 -21.54
C SER A 365 -26.71 -0.49 -20.73
N TRP A 366 -26.87 -0.59 -19.41
CA TRP A 366 -25.78 -0.83 -18.48
C TRP A 366 -25.62 -2.33 -18.26
N ASN A 367 -24.37 -2.80 -18.34
CA ASN A 367 -24.03 -4.21 -18.25
C ASN A 367 -22.95 -4.44 -17.22
N LEU A 368 -22.77 -5.69 -16.84
CA LEU A 368 -21.71 -6.12 -15.92
C LEU A 368 -20.32 -5.76 -16.49
N ASP A 369 -19.50 -5.10 -15.66
CA ASP A 369 -18.07 -4.89 -15.93
C ASP A 369 -17.25 -5.66 -14.87
N ILE A 370 -16.68 -6.80 -15.29
CA ILE A 370 -16.01 -7.70 -14.35
C ILE A 370 -14.70 -7.08 -13.88
N SER A 371 -14.58 -6.88 -12.56
CA SER A 371 -13.34 -6.36 -11.92
C SER A 371 -12.12 -7.15 -12.39
N SER A 372 -11.18 -6.46 -13.05
CA SER A 372 -9.97 -7.08 -13.58
C SER A 372 -9.03 -7.60 -12.49
N LEU A 373 -9.06 -7.04 -11.28
CA LEU A 373 -8.28 -7.57 -10.15
C LEU A 373 -8.74 -8.96 -9.76
N GLY A 374 -10.05 -9.13 -9.60
CA GLY A 374 -10.64 -10.41 -9.24
C GLY A 374 -10.65 -11.40 -10.40
N GLY A 375 -11.05 -10.96 -11.60
CA GLY A 375 -11.13 -11.83 -12.76
C GLY A 375 -9.77 -12.33 -13.25
N THR A 376 -8.74 -11.51 -13.23
CA THR A 376 -7.35 -11.94 -13.50
C THR A 376 -6.89 -12.98 -12.47
N TRP A 377 -7.23 -12.77 -11.18
CA TRP A 377 -6.89 -13.75 -10.14
C TRP A 377 -7.53 -15.10 -10.39
N VAL A 378 -8.83 -15.12 -10.67
CA VAL A 378 -9.53 -16.38 -10.95
C VAL A 378 -8.98 -17.04 -12.21
N GLY A 379 -8.83 -16.30 -13.30
CA GLY A 379 -8.31 -16.84 -14.56
C GLY A 379 -6.91 -17.44 -14.42
N LEU A 380 -5.94 -16.67 -13.92
CA LEU A 380 -4.54 -17.11 -13.88
C LEU A 380 -4.23 -18.08 -12.73
N PHE A 381 -4.81 -17.89 -11.52
CA PHE A 381 -4.35 -18.59 -10.32
C PHE A 381 -5.31 -19.68 -9.83
N ILE A 382 -6.58 -19.60 -10.15
CA ILE A 382 -7.59 -20.60 -9.78
C ILE A 382 -7.83 -21.56 -10.93
N ASP A 383 -8.22 -21.05 -12.09
CA ASP A 383 -8.56 -21.83 -13.28
C ASP A 383 -7.36 -22.13 -14.18
N ILE A 384 -6.26 -21.41 -13.97
CA ILE A 384 -4.98 -21.57 -14.68
C ILE A 384 -5.19 -21.42 -16.21
N LEU A 385 -5.85 -20.34 -16.59
CA LEU A 385 -6.10 -19.94 -17.97
C LEU A 385 -5.15 -18.77 -18.33
N GLN A 386 -4.69 -18.72 -19.58
CA GLN A 386 -3.86 -17.60 -20.06
C GLN A 386 -4.75 -16.41 -20.48
N GLU A 387 -5.57 -15.92 -19.57
CA GLU A 387 -6.51 -14.83 -19.82
C GLU A 387 -6.30 -13.68 -18.84
N SER A 388 -6.33 -12.46 -19.33
CA SER A 388 -6.15 -11.25 -18.51
C SER A 388 -7.36 -10.93 -17.63
N ASN A 389 -8.53 -11.53 -17.90
CA ASN A 389 -9.74 -11.46 -17.11
C ASN A 389 -10.65 -12.64 -17.47
N ILE A 390 -11.49 -13.09 -16.55
CA ILE A 390 -12.52 -14.10 -16.88
C ILE A 390 -13.61 -13.47 -17.75
N PRO A 391 -14.12 -14.20 -18.76
CA PRO A 391 -15.06 -13.62 -19.73
C PRO A 391 -16.49 -13.53 -19.20
N SER A 392 -16.86 -14.27 -18.15
CA SER A 392 -18.21 -14.35 -17.63
C SER A 392 -18.23 -14.76 -16.16
N LEU A 393 -19.27 -14.34 -15.45
CA LEU A 393 -19.64 -14.84 -14.11
C LEU A 393 -20.87 -15.78 -14.16
N ASP A 394 -21.13 -16.47 -15.29
CA ASP A 394 -22.26 -17.38 -15.40
C ASP A 394 -22.11 -18.57 -14.46
N GLY A 395 -23.15 -18.80 -13.64
CA GLY A 395 -23.13 -19.81 -12.57
C GLY A 395 -22.34 -19.44 -11.32
N VAL A 396 -21.67 -18.28 -11.29
CA VAL A 396 -20.94 -17.80 -10.11
C VAL A 396 -21.92 -17.24 -9.08
N THR A 397 -21.76 -17.70 -7.84
CA THR A 397 -22.58 -17.32 -6.68
C THR A 397 -21.69 -16.85 -5.53
N TYR A 398 -22.27 -16.37 -4.43
CA TYR A 398 -21.53 -16.06 -3.20
C TYR A 398 -20.78 -17.27 -2.64
N ASP A 399 -21.37 -18.48 -2.75
CA ASP A 399 -20.70 -19.72 -2.32
C ASP A 399 -19.53 -20.07 -3.24
N THR A 400 -19.63 -19.81 -4.54
CA THR A 400 -18.51 -19.94 -5.49
C THR A 400 -17.36 -19.03 -5.09
N LEU A 401 -17.62 -17.75 -4.74
CA LEU A 401 -16.57 -16.85 -4.25
C LEU A 401 -15.90 -17.38 -2.98
N LYS A 402 -16.68 -17.93 -2.04
CA LYS A 402 -16.15 -18.57 -0.84
C LYS A 402 -15.25 -19.77 -1.18
N GLU A 403 -15.68 -20.63 -2.11
CA GLU A 403 -14.90 -21.78 -2.57
C GLU A 403 -13.56 -21.34 -3.21
N TRP A 404 -13.59 -20.33 -4.06
CA TRP A 404 -12.39 -19.73 -4.66
C TRP A 404 -11.46 -19.14 -3.60
N ILE A 405 -11.97 -18.45 -2.60
CA ILE A 405 -11.18 -17.93 -1.46
C ILE A 405 -10.49 -19.08 -0.72
N VAL A 406 -11.23 -20.16 -0.39
CA VAL A 406 -10.66 -21.33 0.30
C VAL A 406 -9.60 -22.03 -0.54
N LEU A 407 -9.84 -22.18 -1.85
CA LEU A 407 -8.87 -22.77 -2.77
C LEU A 407 -7.60 -21.91 -2.88
N SER A 408 -7.78 -20.59 -3.02
CA SER A 408 -6.69 -19.61 -3.06
C SER A 408 -5.82 -19.67 -1.80
N GLN A 409 -6.43 -19.72 -0.63
CA GLN A 409 -5.70 -19.85 0.64
C GLN A 409 -4.90 -21.15 0.71
N LYS A 410 -5.45 -22.26 0.24
CA LYS A 410 -4.76 -23.54 0.23
C LYS A 410 -3.55 -23.56 -0.71
N LYS A 411 -3.65 -22.88 -1.86
CA LYS A 411 -2.58 -22.86 -2.87
C LYS A 411 -1.51 -21.81 -2.58
N TYR A 412 -1.91 -20.62 -2.14
CA TYR A 412 -1.05 -19.43 -2.13
C TYR A 412 -0.91 -18.76 -0.75
N GLY A 413 -1.62 -19.24 0.27
CA GLY A 413 -1.64 -18.60 1.59
C GLY A 413 -0.27 -18.47 2.22
N ASP A 414 0.61 -19.46 2.06
CA ASP A 414 1.96 -19.41 2.62
C ASP A 414 2.86 -18.37 1.91
N ILE A 415 2.61 -18.07 0.64
CA ILE A 415 3.47 -17.20 -0.17
C ILE A 415 2.95 -15.77 -0.21
N LEU A 416 1.64 -15.60 -0.50
CA LEU A 416 1.05 -14.31 -0.83
C LEU A 416 0.30 -13.66 0.34
N GLN A 417 -0.10 -14.42 1.38
CA GLN A 417 -0.71 -13.86 2.58
C GLN A 417 0.35 -13.32 3.55
N THR A 418 0.04 -12.22 4.22
CA THR A 418 0.91 -11.61 5.23
C THR A 418 0.10 -11.32 6.48
N THR A 419 -0.50 -12.39 7.05
CA THR A 419 -1.37 -12.31 8.23
C THR A 419 -0.78 -13.01 9.46
N TYR A 420 0.50 -13.32 9.45
CA TYR A 420 1.17 -13.92 10.60
C TYR A 420 1.24 -12.93 11.77
N PRO A 421 0.60 -13.21 12.92
CA PRO A 421 0.38 -12.19 13.94
C PRO A 421 1.46 -12.13 15.03
N ASP A 422 2.36 -13.13 15.10
CA ASP A 422 3.48 -13.08 16.03
C ASP A 422 4.63 -12.27 15.43
N LEU A 423 4.85 -11.09 15.96
CA LEU A 423 5.89 -10.14 15.54
C LEU A 423 6.99 -10.00 16.61
N SER A 424 7.14 -11.00 17.49
CA SER A 424 8.09 -10.95 18.61
C SER A 424 9.53 -10.75 18.14
N ASP A 425 9.95 -11.41 17.06
CA ASP A 425 11.30 -11.28 16.52
C ASP A 425 11.54 -9.88 15.96
N PHE A 426 10.57 -9.30 15.25
CA PHE A 426 10.66 -7.93 14.73
C PHE A 426 10.69 -6.90 15.86
N GLN A 427 9.87 -7.09 16.90
CA GLN A 427 9.90 -6.25 18.09
C GLN A 427 11.25 -6.37 18.82
N ALA A 428 11.79 -7.58 18.99
CA ALA A 428 13.07 -7.84 19.63
C ALA A 428 14.25 -7.22 18.84
N ALA A 429 14.18 -7.19 17.50
CA ALA A 429 15.13 -6.50 16.64
C ALA A 429 15.05 -4.96 16.75
N GLY A 430 14.05 -4.42 17.45
CA GLY A 430 13.83 -2.98 17.62
C GLY A 430 13.08 -2.31 16.48
N GLY A 431 12.54 -3.08 15.55
CA GLY A 431 11.81 -2.60 14.37
C GLY A 431 10.55 -1.79 14.73
N LYS A 432 10.15 -0.87 13.84
CA LYS A 432 8.98 -0.01 13.99
C LYS A 432 8.10 -0.06 12.75
N VAL A 433 6.78 -0.11 12.94
CA VAL A 433 5.80 -0.03 11.84
C VAL A 433 4.86 1.15 12.05
N ILE A 434 4.72 2.00 11.03
CA ILE A 434 3.57 2.89 10.88
C ILE A 434 2.69 2.31 9.77
N HIS A 435 1.49 1.92 10.14
CA HIS A 435 0.48 1.39 9.24
C HIS A 435 -0.61 2.44 9.07
N VAL A 436 -0.84 2.89 7.85
CA VAL A 436 -1.89 3.83 7.49
C VAL A 436 -2.94 3.17 6.62
N HIS A 437 -4.22 3.47 6.84
CA HIS A 437 -5.30 2.93 6.00
C HIS A 437 -6.41 3.97 5.84
N GLY A 438 -6.80 4.26 4.60
CA GLY A 438 -7.96 5.10 4.32
C GLY A 438 -9.23 4.46 4.90
N GLU A 439 -10.01 5.19 5.70
CA GLU A 439 -11.21 4.61 6.30
C GLU A 439 -12.28 4.28 5.25
N GLN A 440 -12.29 5.01 4.13
CA GLN A 440 -13.19 4.82 3.00
C GLN A 440 -12.52 4.10 1.82
N ASP A 441 -11.61 3.19 2.12
CA ASP A 441 -10.97 2.34 1.10
C ASP A 441 -12.00 1.41 0.44
N TYR A 442 -12.10 1.50 -0.89
CA TYR A 442 -13.02 0.69 -1.70
C TYR A 442 -12.42 -0.63 -2.17
N SER A 443 -11.08 -0.73 -2.16
CA SER A 443 -10.36 -1.90 -2.68
C SER A 443 -10.06 -2.90 -1.57
N ILE A 444 -9.46 -2.43 -0.49
CA ILE A 444 -9.11 -3.24 0.67
C ILE A 444 -9.92 -2.79 1.88
N PRO A 445 -10.91 -3.56 2.33
CA PRO A 445 -11.72 -3.18 3.48
C PRO A 445 -10.88 -2.82 4.70
N THR A 446 -11.07 -1.64 5.25
CA THR A 446 -10.31 -1.11 6.41
C THR A 446 -10.37 -2.03 7.63
N ALA A 447 -11.49 -2.74 7.79
CA ALA A 447 -11.66 -3.76 8.82
C ALA A 447 -10.62 -4.89 8.72
N SER A 448 -10.03 -5.13 7.53
CA SER A 448 -8.92 -6.09 7.35
C SER A 448 -7.69 -5.68 8.16
N SER A 449 -7.33 -4.40 8.16
CA SER A 449 -6.21 -3.85 8.94
C SER A 449 -6.48 -3.86 10.44
N VAL A 450 -7.69 -3.48 10.84
CA VAL A 450 -8.11 -3.54 12.24
C VAL A 450 -8.08 -4.99 12.75
N ARG A 451 -8.56 -5.95 11.95
CA ARG A 451 -8.51 -7.37 12.30
C ARG A 451 -7.08 -7.86 12.50
N TYR A 452 -6.16 -7.51 11.59
CA TYR A 452 -4.76 -7.91 11.72
C TYR A 452 -4.11 -7.28 12.95
N TRP A 453 -4.33 -5.98 13.21
CA TRP A 453 -3.82 -5.30 14.40
C TRP A 453 -4.33 -5.95 15.70
N ASN A 454 -5.61 -6.31 15.74
CA ASN A 454 -6.19 -7.04 16.88
C ASN A 454 -5.56 -8.44 17.04
N SER A 455 -5.33 -9.15 15.93
CA SER A 455 -4.67 -10.47 15.98
C SER A 455 -3.26 -10.39 16.55
N VAL A 456 -2.47 -9.38 16.16
CA VAL A 456 -1.14 -9.11 16.75
C VAL A 456 -1.26 -8.84 18.24
N ARG A 457 -2.20 -7.99 18.65
CA ARG A 457 -2.45 -7.68 20.08
C ARG A 457 -2.81 -8.93 20.89
N GLU A 458 -3.68 -9.77 20.37
CA GLU A 458 -4.15 -10.97 21.04
C GLU A 458 -3.10 -12.06 21.16
N VAL A 459 -2.33 -12.26 20.09
CA VAL A 459 -1.29 -13.31 20.06
C VAL A 459 -0.06 -12.89 20.89
N MET A 460 0.40 -11.65 20.77
CA MET A 460 1.60 -11.21 21.49
C MET A 460 1.33 -10.85 22.95
N PHE A 461 0.12 -10.41 23.28
CA PHE A 461 -0.22 -9.94 24.64
C PHE A 461 -1.51 -10.57 25.18
N PRO A 462 -1.64 -11.92 25.20
CA PRO A 462 -2.91 -12.63 25.49
C PRO A 462 -3.43 -12.40 26.92
N ASN A 463 -2.56 -12.04 27.86
CA ASN A 463 -2.90 -11.86 29.26
C ASN A 463 -3.16 -10.39 29.65
N LYS A 464 -3.15 -9.47 28.67
CA LYS A 464 -3.42 -8.04 28.90
C LYS A 464 -4.86 -7.70 28.56
N SER A 465 -5.44 -6.74 29.29
CA SER A 465 -6.70 -6.11 28.86
C SER A 465 -6.54 -5.46 27.49
N TYR A 466 -7.66 -5.18 26.80
CA TYR A 466 -7.62 -4.53 25.49
C TYR A 466 -6.74 -3.26 25.48
N LYS A 467 -6.92 -2.37 26.46
CA LYS A 467 -6.17 -1.11 26.56
C LYS A 467 -4.68 -1.33 26.85
N GLU A 468 -4.34 -2.26 27.74
CA GLU A 468 -2.94 -2.58 28.05
C GLU A 468 -2.24 -3.28 26.89
N GLY A 469 -2.95 -4.19 26.19
CA GLY A 469 -2.46 -4.84 24.97
C GLY A 469 -2.27 -3.84 23.84
N ALA A 470 -3.22 -2.92 23.64
CA ALA A 470 -3.09 -1.84 22.67
C ALA A 470 -1.85 -0.97 22.94
N ALA A 471 -1.64 -0.57 24.20
CA ALA A 471 -0.44 0.20 24.56
C ALA A 471 0.85 -0.58 24.32
N ALA A 472 0.87 -1.90 24.53
CA ALA A 472 2.04 -2.74 24.28
C ALA A 472 2.34 -2.92 22.77
N VAL A 473 1.31 -3.03 21.92
CA VAL A 473 1.48 -3.03 20.46
C VAL A 473 2.03 -1.68 19.98
N ASP A 474 1.53 -0.58 20.54
CA ASP A 474 1.91 0.79 20.17
C ASP A 474 3.40 1.11 20.38
N ASP A 475 4.14 0.32 21.14
CA ASP A 475 5.57 0.50 21.34
C ASP A 475 6.40 0.19 20.08
N PHE A 476 5.83 -0.58 19.13
CA PHE A 476 6.53 -0.94 17.91
C PHE A 476 5.65 -0.94 16.65
N TYR A 477 4.32 -1.05 16.75
CA TYR A 477 3.38 -1.05 15.64
C TYR A 477 2.20 -0.11 15.90
N ARG A 478 2.05 0.94 15.09
CA ARG A 478 0.99 1.96 15.18
C ARG A 478 0.13 1.95 13.93
N LEU A 479 -1.17 1.74 14.12
CA LEU A 479 -2.19 1.82 13.08
C LEU A 479 -2.86 3.19 13.13
N PHE A 480 -3.05 3.80 11.95
CA PHE A 480 -3.79 5.05 11.76
C PHE A 480 -4.87 4.85 10.70
N LEU A 481 -6.12 5.02 11.09
CA LEU A 481 -7.24 5.08 10.16
C LEU A 481 -7.43 6.53 9.71
N ILE A 482 -7.43 6.77 8.40
CA ILE A 482 -7.44 8.11 7.84
C ILE A 482 -8.84 8.42 7.34
N PRO A 483 -9.58 9.34 8.01
CA PRO A 483 -10.96 9.67 7.63
C PRO A 483 -11.04 10.25 6.22
N GLY A 484 -12.08 9.91 5.48
CA GLY A 484 -12.35 10.48 4.16
C GLY A 484 -11.42 10.03 3.04
N VAL A 485 -10.41 9.21 3.35
CA VAL A 485 -9.40 8.77 2.39
C VAL A 485 -9.79 7.42 1.79
N GLY A 486 -9.58 7.28 0.47
CA GLY A 486 -9.80 6.06 -0.30
C GLY A 486 -8.58 5.12 -0.33
N HIS A 487 -8.50 4.27 -1.37
CA HIS A 487 -7.43 3.31 -1.53
C HIS A 487 -6.13 3.97 -1.99
N CYS A 488 -5.16 4.11 -1.09
CA CYS A 488 -3.84 4.70 -1.37
C CYS A 488 -3.90 6.09 -2.04
N ALA A 489 -5.01 6.78 -1.93
CA ALA A 489 -5.24 8.07 -2.57
C ALA A 489 -6.30 8.89 -1.82
N THR A 490 -6.37 10.17 -2.11
CA THR A 490 -7.50 11.02 -1.72
C THR A 490 -8.80 10.51 -2.36
N ASN A 491 -9.92 10.84 -1.74
CA ASN A 491 -11.25 10.53 -2.26
C ASN A 491 -11.87 11.81 -2.82
N ASP A 492 -12.23 11.83 -4.09
CA ASP A 492 -12.74 13.02 -4.77
C ASP A 492 -14.07 13.52 -4.19
N TYR A 493 -14.86 12.62 -3.59
CA TYR A 493 -16.10 13.00 -2.87
C TYR A 493 -15.83 13.62 -1.50
N GLN A 494 -14.61 13.55 -1.01
CA GLN A 494 -14.16 14.02 0.30
C GLN A 494 -12.81 14.73 0.18
N SER A 495 -12.72 15.67 -0.74
CA SER A 495 -11.47 16.34 -1.18
C SER A 495 -10.70 17.07 -0.07
N GLY A 496 -11.36 17.40 1.05
CA GLY A 496 -10.74 17.97 2.25
C GLY A 496 -10.08 16.96 3.19
N ALA A 497 -10.14 15.65 2.87
CA ALA A 497 -9.63 14.60 3.73
C ALA A 497 -8.10 14.70 3.96
N PRO A 498 -7.62 14.39 5.18
CA PRO A 498 -6.21 14.52 5.54
C PRO A 498 -5.39 13.43 4.84
N TRP A 499 -4.28 13.81 4.21
CA TRP A 499 -3.34 12.85 3.66
C TRP A 499 -1.96 12.97 4.33
N PRO A 500 -1.37 11.89 4.89
CA PRO A 500 -0.14 11.97 5.67
C PRO A 500 1.12 11.81 4.80
N GLN A 501 1.47 12.80 3.97
CA GLN A 501 2.63 12.79 3.08
C GLN A 501 3.99 12.69 3.80
N THR A 502 4.05 12.94 5.11
CA THR A 502 5.30 12.93 5.90
C THR A 502 5.44 11.70 6.78
N THR A 503 4.72 10.62 6.48
CA THR A 503 4.71 9.40 7.30
C THR A 503 6.10 8.76 7.43
N LEU A 504 6.89 8.69 6.33
CA LEU A 504 8.24 8.14 6.40
C LEU A 504 9.18 8.99 7.24
N GLN A 505 9.11 10.33 7.13
CA GLN A 505 9.89 11.23 7.98
C GLN A 505 9.54 11.07 9.46
N THR A 506 8.26 10.88 9.76
CA THR A 506 7.77 10.59 11.11
C THR A 506 8.30 9.25 11.63
N LEU A 507 8.28 8.21 10.80
CA LEU A 507 8.87 6.91 11.14
C LEU A 507 10.39 7.02 11.40
N ILE A 508 11.12 7.75 10.56
CA ILE A 508 12.55 8.01 10.75
C ILE A 508 12.81 8.67 12.11
N GLY A 509 11.99 9.67 12.48
CA GLY A 509 12.06 10.30 13.80
C GLY A 509 11.82 9.31 14.95
N TRP A 510 10.92 8.34 14.75
CA TRP A 510 10.68 7.30 15.74
C TRP A 510 11.85 6.31 15.86
N VAL A 511 12.38 5.84 14.75
CA VAL A 511 13.50 4.87 14.72
C VAL A 511 14.80 5.48 15.21
N GLU A 512 15.17 6.67 14.69
CA GLU A 512 16.50 7.26 14.94
C GLU A 512 16.58 8.11 16.21
N ASN A 513 15.45 8.71 16.62
CA ASN A 513 15.41 9.65 17.75
C ASN A 513 14.49 9.18 18.90
N GLY A 514 13.80 8.03 18.75
CA GLY A 514 12.86 7.53 19.76
C GLY A 514 11.56 8.34 19.87
N THR A 515 11.27 9.24 18.92
CA THR A 515 10.09 10.10 18.96
C THR A 515 8.87 9.36 18.39
N ALA A 516 8.18 8.63 19.24
CA ALA A 516 7.03 7.83 18.85
C ALA A 516 5.79 8.71 18.52
N PRO A 517 5.19 8.63 17.31
CA PRO A 517 4.09 9.51 16.90
C PRO A 517 2.78 9.19 17.63
N ALA A 518 2.27 10.09 18.45
CA ALA A 518 0.94 9.95 19.06
C ALA A 518 -0.17 10.15 18.01
N THR A 519 0.09 10.96 17.00
CA THR A 519 -0.79 11.29 15.86
C THR A 519 0.09 11.42 14.61
N LEU A 520 -0.53 11.39 13.42
CA LEU A 520 0.14 11.83 12.19
C LEU A 520 -0.37 13.21 11.79
N ALA A 521 0.50 13.97 11.13
CA ALA A 521 0.08 15.21 10.48
C ALA A 521 -0.63 14.87 9.17
N GLY A 522 -1.81 15.47 8.97
CA GLY A 522 -2.56 15.42 7.71
C GLY A 522 -2.41 16.71 6.93
N SER A 523 -2.56 16.64 5.61
CA SER A 523 -2.84 17.79 4.75
C SER A 523 -4.36 17.92 4.60
N GLY A 524 -4.91 19.13 4.38
CA GLY A 524 -6.35 19.34 4.22
C GLY A 524 -7.01 19.99 5.43
N GLU A 525 -8.32 19.78 5.58
CA GLU A 525 -9.13 20.40 6.64
C GLU A 525 -8.88 19.79 8.04
N ILE A 526 -8.41 18.56 8.09
CA ILE A 526 -8.04 17.85 9.32
C ILE A 526 -6.52 17.76 9.39
N GLU A 527 -5.90 18.48 10.31
CA GLU A 527 -4.43 18.51 10.47
C GLU A 527 -3.89 17.33 11.30
N ILE A 528 -4.77 16.60 11.99
CA ILE A 528 -4.40 15.55 12.95
C ILE A 528 -5.13 14.26 12.61
N ILE A 529 -4.36 13.18 12.38
CA ILE A 529 -4.89 11.83 12.20
C ILE A 529 -4.70 11.05 13.49
N CYS A 530 -5.80 10.51 14.02
CA CYS A 530 -5.80 9.76 15.27
C CYS A 530 -5.19 8.36 15.09
N ARG A 531 -4.39 7.97 16.08
CA ARG A 531 -3.89 6.59 16.18
C ARG A 531 -5.01 5.66 16.67
N TRP A 532 -5.23 4.54 16.01
CA TRP A 532 -6.10 3.47 16.47
C TRP A 532 -5.64 2.94 17.88
N PRO A 533 -6.53 2.66 18.85
CA PRO A 533 -8.00 2.65 18.71
C PRO A 533 -8.70 3.98 19.03
N LEU A 534 -8.00 5.10 18.99
CA LEU A 534 -8.62 6.41 19.21
C LEU A 534 -9.36 6.87 17.96
N ARG A 535 -10.53 7.50 18.17
CA ARG A 535 -11.40 7.97 17.10
C ARG A 535 -11.51 9.49 17.08
N PRO A 536 -11.66 10.11 15.90
CA PRO A 536 -11.87 11.56 15.79
C PRO A 536 -13.19 11.99 16.41
N LEU A 537 -13.17 13.11 17.11
CA LEU A 537 -14.34 13.78 17.67
C LEU A 537 -14.13 15.28 17.68
N TRP A 538 -15.08 16.02 17.10
CA TRP A 538 -15.16 17.46 17.21
C TRP A 538 -16.15 17.89 18.28
N THR A 539 -15.76 18.89 19.07
CA THR A 539 -16.59 19.47 20.11
C THR A 539 -16.67 20.99 19.95
N SER A 540 -17.50 21.64 20.73
CA SER A 540 -17.69 23.11 20.67
C SER A 540 -18.07 23.61 19.27
N ASN A 541 -19.04 22.95 18.62
CA ASN A 541 -19.50 23.24 17.25
C ASN A 541 -18.34 23.19 16.23
N GLY A 542 -17.58 22.11 16.19
CA GLY A 542 -16.50 21.88 15.23
C GLY A 542 -15.22 22.69 15.47
N LYS A 543 -15.06 23.31 16.65
CA LYS A 543 -13.89 24.16 16.96
C LYS A 543 -12.77 23.45 17.70
N LYS A 544 -13.04 22.32 18.35
CA LYS A 544 -12.06 21.59 19.14
C LYS A 544 -12.00 20.13 18.71
N PHE A 545 -10.88 19.73 18.15
CA PHE A 545 -10.59 18.34 17.76
C PHE A 545 -9.99 17.55 18.92
N GLN A 546 -10.40 16.27 19.02
CA GLN A 546 -9.86 15.33 20.00
C GLN A 546 -9.82 13.91 19.41
N CYS A 547 -8.78 13.15 19.79
CA CYS A 547 -8.75 11.70 19.59
C CYS A 547 -9.27 11.02 20.86
N VAL A 548 -10.43 10.39 20.76
CA VAL A 548 -11.13 9.79 21.93
C VAL A 548 -11.19 8.28 21.84
N TYR A 549 -11.16 7.61 22.99
CA TYR A 549 -11.44 6.18 23.07
C TYR A 549 -12.96 5.97 23.04
N ASP A 550 -13.44 5.22 22.04
CA ASP A 550 -14.85 4.93 21.84
C ASP A 550 -15.04 3.42 21.59
N GLN A 551 -15.61 2.73 22.60
CA GLN A 551 -15.78 1.29 22.55
C GLN A 551 -16.77 0.85 21.45
N GLU A 552 -17.87 1.61 21.23
CA GLU A 552 -18.85 1.27 20.19
C GLU A 552 -18.21 1.34 18.79
N SER A 553 -17.36 2.35 18.57
CA SER A 553 -16.61 2.47 17.33
C SER A 553 -15.60 1.34 17.13
N ILE A 554 -14.90 0.93 18.20
CA ILE A 554 -13.96 -0.20 18.15
C ILE A 554 -14.72 -1.48 17.78
N ASP A 555 -15.86 -1.73 18.43
CA ASP A 555 -16.67 -2.92 18.22
C ASP A 555 -17.27 -2.96 16.81
N SER A 556 -17.52 -1.81 16.17
CA SER A 556 -18.02 -1.73 14.79
C SER A 556 -17.06 -2.25 13.72
N PHE A 557 -15.77 -2.35 14.05
CA PHE A 557 -14.75 -2.96 13.17
C PHE A 557 -14.45 -4.43 13.51
N SER A 558 -15.16 -4.99 14.51
CA SER A 558 -14.97 -6.37 14.95
C SER A 558 -15.96 -7.28 14.22
N TYR A 559 -15.45 -8.17 13.40
CA TYR A 559 -16.25 -9.10 12.59
C TYR A 559 -15.82 -10.53 12.82
N ASP A 560 -16.79 -11.42 13.06
CA ASP A 560 -16.58 -12.85 12.99
C ASP A 560 -16.66 -13.31 11.53
N LEU A 561 -15.59 -13.94 11.04
CA LEU A 561 -15.56 -14.60 9.74
C LEU A 561 -16.07 -16.05 9.92
N ASP A 562 -17.34 -16.18 10.29
CA ASP A 562 -17.99 -17.41 10.75
C ASP A 562 -18.30 -18.42 9.64
N ALA A 563 -18.04 -18.04 8.38
CA ALA A 563 -18.04 -18.95 7.24
C ALA A 563 -16.89 -19.98 7.28
N TYR A 564 -15.86 -19.72 8.09
CA TYR A 564 -14.68 -20.60 8.21
C TYR A 564 -14.66 -21.29 9.57
N LYS A 565 -14.11 -22.53 9.59
CA LYS A 565 -13.95 -23.33 10.81
C LYS A 565 -12.61 -23.08 11.51
N LEU A 566 -11.66 -22.44 10.84
CA LEU A 566 -10.34 -22.15 11.37
C LEU A 566 -10.22 -20.64 11.67
N PRO A 567 -9.40 -20.26 12.66
CA PRO A 567 -9.12 -18.85 12.91
C PRO A 567 -8.61 -18.14 11.66
N VAL A 568 -9.09 -16.92 11.44
CA VAL A 568 -8.61 -16.03 10.38
C VAL A 568 -7.97 -14.82 11.06
N TYR A 569 -6.67 -14.73 10.93
CA TYR A 569 -5.86 -13.65 11.50
C TYR A 569 -5.81 -12.41 10.61
#